data_c9206df528d778b88e3cc49a278ec83c
#
_entry.id   c9206df528d778b88e3cc49a278ec83c
#
_cell.length_a   1.000
_cell.length_b   1.000
_cell.length_c   1.000
_cell.angle_alpha   90.00
_cell.angle_beta   90.00
_cell.angle_gamma   90.00
#
_symmetry.space_group_name_H-M   'P 1'
#
loop_
_entity.id
_entity.type
_entity.pdbx_description
1 polymer ?
#
loop_
_entity_poly.entity_id
_entity_poly.type
_entity_poly.pdbx_seq_one_letter_code
_entity_poly.pdbx_strand_id
1 'polypeptide(L)'
;MNAFVHHRTSQRIQAEAPIMLEDFRTGFNYNGTLYNYSADGGYFETKYAPRPGRKIHIKVDGLPDVFTPHVYLAEVRWRKPIPENPHSHTYGVGIKYC
;
A
#
# COMPACT_ATOMS: atom_id res chain seq x y z
N MET A 1 -26.51 9.79 -17.14
CA MET A 1 -25.85 9.59 -16.72
C MET A 1 -25.07 9.39 -16.54
N ASN A 2 -24.81 9.22 -16.62
CA ASN A 2 -23.97 9.00 -16.20
C ASN A 2 -23.05 8.68 -16.19
N ALA A 3 -22.91 8.65 -16.42
CA ALA A 3 -21.98 8.37 -16.36
C ALA A 3 -21.17 8.30 -15.58
N PHE A 4 -21.26 8.19 -15.21
CA PHE A 4 -20.67 8.13 -14.30
C PHE A 4 -20.11 7.47 -13.92
N VAL A 5 -20.57 7.46 -14.26
CA VAL A 5 -20.19 6.76 -13.75
C VAL A 5 -19.12 6.05 -13.39
N HIS A 6 -18.67 5.81 -13.48
CA HIS A 6 -17.69 5.31 -12.91
C HIS A 6 -16.45 5.50 -13.16
N HIS A 7 -16.17 5.97 -12.86
CA HIS A 7 -14.89 6.45 -12.82
C HIS A 7 -13.91 5.59 -12.13
N ARG A 8 -14.35 4.85 -11.16
CA ARG A 8 -13.50 3.86 -10.53
C ARG A 8 -14.17 2.52 -10.59
N THR A 9 -13.37 1.54 -10.89
CA THR A 9 -13.85 0.19 -11.05
C THR A 9 -13.97 -0.55 -9.75
N SER A 10 -13.37 -0.03 -8.67
CA SER A 10 -13.37 -0.71 -7.40
C SER A 10 -13.52 0.26 -6.27
N GLN A 11 -14.19 -0.21 -5.24
CA GLN A 11 -14.43 0.56 -4.04
C GLN A 11 -13.23 0.46 -3.10
N ARG A 12 -12.88 1.57 -2.47
CA ARG A 12 -11.85 1.57 -1.46
C ARG A 12 -12.41 1.11 -0.13
N ILE A 13 -11.70 0.20 0.50
CA ILE A 13 -12.07 -0.36 1.79
C ILE A 13 -11.10 0.17 2.82
N GLN A 14 -11.64 0.72 3.90
CA GLN A 14 -10.82 1.21 5.00
C GLN A 14 -10.43 0.04 5.88
N ALA A 15 -9.16 -0.01 6.24
CA ALA A 15 -8.64 -1.06 7.10
C ALA A 15 -7.36 -0.57 7.72
N GLU A 16 -7.13 -0.92 8.97
CA GLU A 16 -5.86 -0.63 9.62
C GLU A 16 -5.23 -1.97 9.93
N ALA A 17 -4.28 -2.38 9.10
CA ALA A 17 -3.70 -3.72 9.19
C ALA A 17 -2.20 -3.66 9.03
N PRO A 18 -1.46 -4.43 9.84
CA PRO A 18 -0.02 -4.53 9.63
C PRO A 18 0.28 -5.27 8.35
N ILE A 19 1.31 -4.78 7.65
CA ILE A 19 1.77 -5.42 6.43
C ILE A 19 3.27 -5.58 6.46
N MET A 20 3.75 -6.56 5.72
CA MET A 20 5.16 -6.78 5.49
C MET A 20 5.45 -6.39 4.05
N LEU A 21 6.52 -5.63 3.87
CA LEU A 21 6.90 -5.13 2.57
C LEU A 21 8.28 -5.67 2.21
N GLU A 22 8.44 -6.03 0.95
CA GLU A 22 9.73 -6.46 0.44
C GLU A 22 10.04 -5.65 -0.80
N ASP A 23 11.19 -4.95 -0.80
CA ASP A 23 11.68 -4.26 -1.98
C ASP A 23 12.12 -5.32 -2.99
N PHE A 24 11.46 -5.34 -4.14
CA PHE A 24 11.69 -6.38 -5.14
C PHE A 24 13.12 -6.36 -5.66
N ARG A 25 13.74 -5.18 -5.70
CA ARG A 25 15.08 -5.03 -6.26
C ARG A 25 16.17 -5.49 -5.29
N THR A 26 16.00 -5.20 -4.00
CA THR A 26 17.05 -5.46 -3.01
C THR A 26 16.77 -6.64 -2.12
N GLY A 27 15.50 -7.08 -2.03
CA GLY A 27 15.09 -8.08 -1.07
C GLY A 27 14.98 -7.58 0.35
N PHE A 28 15.13 -6.28 0.56
CA PHE A 28 15.03 -5.70 1.90
C PHE A 28 13.58 -5.75 2.38
N ASN A 29 13.39 -6.25 3.62
CA ASN A 29 12.06 -6.39 4.22
C ASN A 29 11.86 -5.30 5.26
N TYR A 30 10.64 -4.78 5.32
CA TYR A 30 10.29 -3.76 6.30
C TYR A 30 8.79 -3.80 6.56
N ASN A 31 8.36 -3.12 7.61
CA ASN A 31 6.97 -3.14 8.04
C ASN A 31 6.26 -1.86 7.64
N GLY A 32 4.94 -1.97 7.52
CA GLY A 32 4.09 -0.81 7.31
C GLY A 32 2.70 -1.07 7.86
N THR A 33 1.83 -0.09 7.72
CA THR A 33 0.44 -0.19 8.11
C THR A 33 -0.42 0.19 6.92
N LEU A 34 -1.27 -0.74 6.51
CA LEU A 34 -2.22 -0.52 5.43
C LEU A 34 -3.43 0.22 5.99
N TYR A 35 -3.85 1.29 5.33
CA TYR A 35 -4.99 2.07 5.76
C TYR A 35 -6.18 1.98 4.84
N ASN A 36 -5.96 1.72 3.57
CA ASN A 36 -7.06 1.43 2.66
C ASN A 36 -6.55 0.64 1.47
N TYR A 37 -7.47 -0.07 0.85
CA TYR A 37 -7.14 -0.88 -0.30
C TYR A 37 -8.35 -1.02 -1.20
N SER A 38 -8.10 -1.42 -2.43
CA SER A 38 -9.13 -1.74 -3.41
C SER A 38 -8.57 -2.83 -4.32
N ALA A 39 -9.34 -3.21 -5.34
CA ALA A 39 -8.85 -4.16 -6.31
C ALA A 39 -7.67 -3.63 -7.12
N ASP A 40 -7.51 -2.31 -7.19
CA ASP A 40 -6.48 -1.69 -8.02
C ASP A 40 -5.20 -1.38 -7.27
N GLY A 41 -5.27 -1.14 -5.97
CA GLY A 41 -4.11 -0.76 -5.20
C GLY A 41 -4.47 -0.36 -3.80
N GLY A 42 -3.66 0.50 -3.19
CA GLY A 42 -3.91 0.90 -1.83
C GLY A 42 -3.00 2.01 -1.34
N TYR A 43 -3.17 2.33 -0.08
CA TYR A 43 -2.37 3.32 0.63
C TYR A 43 -1.87 2.73 1.94
N PHE A 44 -0.59 2.89 2.19
CA PHE A 44 -0.01 2.49 3.47
C PHE A 44 0.99 3.52 3.96
N GLU A 45 1.37 3.39 5.22
CA GLU A 45 2.41 4.22 5.82
C GLU A 45 3.53 3.33 6.33
N THR A 46 4.76 3.81 6.18
CA THR A 46 5.94 3.04 6.52
C THR A 46 7.10 3.98 6.82
N LYS A 47 8.09 3.47 7.52
CA LYS A 47 9.30 4.24 7.79
C LYS A 47 10.29 4.23 6.66
N TYR A 48 10.19 3.27 5.77
CA TYR A 48 11.05 3.19 4.60
C TYR A 48 10.20 3.10 3.35
N ALA A 49 10.34 4.06 2.45
CA ALA A 49 9.51 4.09 1.25
C ALA A 49 10.40 4.03 0.01
N PRO A 50 10.20 3.01 -0.83
CA PRO A 50 10.87 2.95 -2.11
C PRO A 50 10.44 4.09 -3.02
N ARG A 51 11.26 4.40 -3.98
CA ARG A 51 10.96 5.45 -4.95
C ARG A 51 9.77 5.05 -5.82
N PRO A 52 9.01 6.04 -6.32
CA PRO A 52 7.98 5.75 -7.32
C PRO A 52 8.58 5.00 -8.51
N GLY A 53 7.82 4.05 -9.01
CA GLY A 53 8.26 3.16 -10.08
C GLY A 53 8.87 1.86 -9.59
N ARG A 54 9.30 1.80 -8.34
CA ARG A 54 9.82 0.56 -7.77
C ARG A 54 8.71 -0.44 -7.56
N LYS A 55 9.04 -1.70 -7.76
CA LYS A 55 8.11 -2.78 -7.45
C LYS A 55 8.41 -3.35 -6.09
N ILE A 56 7.35 -3.69 -5.37
CA ILE A 56 7.44 -4.25 -4.03
C ILE A 56 6.47 -5.41 -3.90
N HIS A 57 6.81 -6.36 -3.06
CA HIS A 57 5.87 -7.38 -2.61
C HIS A 57 5.23 -6.91 -1.31
N ILE A 58 3.93 -7.07 -1.22
CA ILE A 58 3.18 -6.72 -0.01
C ILE A 58 2.50 -7.97 0.50
N LYS A 59 2.80 -8.34 1.74
CA LYS A 59 2.13 -9.43 2.41
C LYS A 59 1.15 -8.85 3.41
N VAL A 60 -0.11 -9.17 3.22
CA VAL A 60 -1.20 -8.64 4.03
C VAL A 60 -1.85 -9.77 4.80
N ASP A 61 -1.97 -9.58 6.12
CA ASP A 61 -2.63 -10.54 7.00
C ASP A 61 -3.82 -9.87 7.67
N GLY A 62 -4.80 -10.68 8.06
CA GLY A 62 -5.85 -10.24 8.96
C GLY A 62 -6.89 -9.30 8.39
N LEU A 63 -7.00 -9.21 7.07
CA LEU A 63 -8.09 -8.44 6.48
C LEU A 63 -9.40 -9.22 6.62
N PRO A 64 -10.55 -8.52 6.81
CA PRO A 64 -11.80 -9.19 7.13
C PRO A 64 -12.27 -10.21 6.10
N ASP A 65 -12.00 -10.00 4.84
CA ASP A 65 -12.44 -10.87 3.77
C ASP A 65 -11.31 -11.74 3.21
N VAL A 66 -10.22 -11.86 3.96
CA VAL A 66 -9.03 -12.61 3.54
C VAL A 66 -8.75 -13.68 4.58
N PHE A 67 -8.88 -14.93 4.21
CA PHE A 67 -8.70 -16.04 5.13
C PHE A 67 -7.26 -16.49 5.25
N THR A 68 -6.45 -16.24 4.24
CA THR A 68 -5.04 -16.59 4.24
C THR A 68 -4.22 -15.37 3.89
N PRO A 69 -2.95 -15.34 4.33
CA PRO A 69 -2.08 -14.23 3.93
C PRO A 69 -1.98 -14.16 2.41
N HIS A 70 -2.04 -12.95 1.91
CA HIS A 70 -1.92 -12.69 0.48
C HIS A 70 -0.66 -11.91 0.20
N VAL A 71 0.03 -12.29 -0.86
CA VAL A 71 1.21 -11.58 -1.34
C VAL A 71 0.87 -10.95 -2.67
N TYR A 72 1.03 -9.65 -2.75
CA TYR A 72 0.73 -8.89 -3.94
C TYR A 72 1.99 -8.26 -4.48
N LEU A 73 2.13 -8.26 -5.80
CA LEU A 73 3.15 -7.46 -6.45
C LEU A 73 2.53 -6.12 -6.80
N ALA A 74 3.19 -5.04 -6.41
CA ALA A 74 2.65 -3.71 -6.62
C ALA A 74 3.76 -2.77 -7.04
N GLU A 75 3.36 -1.68 -7.69
CA GLU A 75 4.28 -0.61 -8.07
C GLU A 75 3.99 0.61 -7.22
N VAL A 76 5.04 1.22 -6.67
CA VAL A 76 4.92 2.48 -5.94
C VAL A 76 4.61 3.58 -6.94
N ARG A 77 3.48 4.25 -6.75
CA ARG A 77 3.04 5.32 -7.65
C ARG A 77 3.47 6.68 -7.15
N TRP A 78 3.42 6.87 -5.85
CA TRP A 78 3.87 8.09 -5.22
C TRP A 78 4.21 7.82 -3.76
N ARG A 79 5.01 8.71 -3.20
CA ARG A 79 5.30 8.72 -1.78
C ARG A 79 5.43 10.15 -1.32
N LYS A 80 5.14 10.40 -0.05
CA LYS A 80 5.36 11.70 0.53
C LYS A 80 5.70 11.54 2.01
N PRO A 81 6.58 12.39 2.55
CA PRO A 81 6.87 12.35 3.98
C PRO A 81 5.66 12.82 4.77
N ILE A 82 5.51 12.25 5.96
CA ILE A 82 4.49 12.67 6.92
C ILE A 82 5.21 13.33 8.06
N PRO A 83 5.12 14.67 8.19
CA PRO A 83 5.94 15.41 9.16
C PRO A 83 5.32 15.48 10.56
N GLU A 84 4.39 14.60 10.88
CA GLU A 84 3.66 14.67 12.15
C GLU A 84 4.53 14.36 13.34
N ASN A 85 5.59 13.60 13.14
CA ASN A 85 6.50 13.27 14.21
C ASN A 85 7.92 13.64 13.78
N PRO A 86 8.51 14.70 14.34
CA PRO A 86 9.84 15.13 13.92
C PRO A 86 10.94 14.12 14.24
N HIS A 87 10.65 13.12 15.06
CA HIS A 87 11.63 12.10 15.40
C HIS A 87 11.49 10.83 14.57
N SER A 88 10.49 10.77 13.69
CA SER A 88 10.33 9.60 12.84
C SER A 88 10.16 10.05 11.40
N HIS A 89 10.79 9.29 10.51
CA HIS A 89 10.65 9.52 9.08
C HIS A 89 9.61 8.55 8.57
N THR A 90 8.35 8.96 8.63
CA THR A 90 7.24 8.17 8.14
C THR A 90 6.81 8.70 6.79
N TYR A 91 6.47 7.80 5.91
CA TYR A 91 6.04 8.13 4.56
C TYR A 91 4.66 7.55 4.31
N GLY A 92 3.82 8.34 3.63
CA GLY A 92 2.62 7.82 3.01
C GLY A 92 2.97 7.34 1.60
N VAL A 93 2.47 6.18 1.23
CA VAL A 93 2.81 5.52 -0.02
C VAL A 93 1.54 5.05 -0.72
N GLY A 94 1.36 5.51 -1.96
CA GLY A 94 0.29 5.02 -2.80
C GLY A 94 0.84 4.02 -3.80
N ILE A 95 0.13 2.90 -3.95
CA ILE A 95 0.55 1.82 -4.81
C ILE A 95 -0.56 1.41 -5.77
N LYS A 96 -0.14 0.75 -6.85
CA LYS A 96 -1.02 0.11 -7.80
C LYS A 96 -0.55 -1.33 -7.97
N TYR A 97 -1.48 -2.27 -7.91
CA TYR A 97 -1.13 -3.68 -8.14
C TYR A 97 -0.73 -3.91 -9.58
N CYS A 98 0.23 -4.79 -9.74
CA CYS A 98 0.70 -5.18 -11.06
C CYS A 98 -0.17 -6.24 -11.70
#